data_8657fade29a2eec85a50cbef61d66965
#
_entry.id   8657fade29a2eec85a50cbef61d66965
#
_cell.length_a   1.000
_cell.length_b   1.000
_cell.length_c   1.000
_cell.angle_alpha   90.00
_cell.angle_beta   90.00
_cell.angle_gamma   90.00
#
_symmetry.space_group_name_H-M   'P 1'
#
loop_
_entity.id
_entity.type
_entity.pdbx_description
1 polymer ?
#
loop_
_entity_poly.entity_id
_entity_poly.type
_entity_poly.pdbx_seq_one_letter_code
_entity_poly.pdbx_strand_id
1 'polypeptide(L)'
;MRNLKEKNIFLQKIKNLTMYHLKKCRIYNDFFKFDKINFNKINSLEKLPFIPVRAFKEFELMSVKKKDVFKVLHSSGTSNQSPSRIFLDKKNSKEQINVLSKIFKNFFKYSRLPMLVIDSNIYKKKDKITLPARIAAIAGFSIFGKDMTFALNEDMTINEKNLSSFFTKYRNQDILIFGLTSIIWEKFISINNLINKKLNLKNA
;
A
#
# COMPACT_ATOMS: atom_id res chain seq x y z
N MET A 1 -2.58 -21.18 13.20
CA MET A 1 -3.14 -21.89 12.00
C MET A 1 -4.61 -21.52 11.84
N ARG A 2 -5.09 -21.17 10.63
CA ARG A 2 -6.53 -20.96 10.40
C ARG A 2 -7.31 -22.26 10.57
N ASN A 3 -8.44 -22.20 11.28
CA ASN A 3 -9.36 -23.33 11.43
C ASN A 3 -9.87 -23.79 10.04
N LEU A 4 -10.22 -25.07 9.90
CA LEU A 4 -10.73 -25.67 8.64
C LEU A 4 -11.95 -24.90 8.10
N LYS A 5 -12.84 -24.47 8.98
CA LYS A 5 -14.00 -23.63 8.64
C LYS A 5 -13.59 -22.28 8.03
N GLU A 6 -12.57 -21.63 8.56
CA GLU A 6 -12.04 -20.36 8.02
C GLU A 6 -11.40 -20.54 6.64
N LYS A 7 -10.69 -21.65 6.43
CA LYS A 7 -10.09 -21.99 5.12
C LYS A 7 -11.18 -22.18 4.06
N ASN A 8 -12.27 -22.88 4.39
CA ASN A 8 -13.38 -23.11 3.48
C ASN A 8 -14.12 -21.81 3.14
N ILE A 9 -14.36 -20.94 4.12
CA ILE A 9 -14.97 -19.62 3.90
C ILE A 9 -14.08 -18.76 3.00
N PHE A 10 -12.76 -18.78 3.23
CA PHE A 10 -11.81 -18.02 2.42
C PHE A 10 -11.78 -18.54 0.97
N LEU A 11 -11.68 -19.86 0.78
CA LEU A 11 -11.74 -20.47 -0.55
C LEU A 11 -13.01 -20.07 -1.31
N GLN A 12 -14.17 -20.13 -0.66
CA GLN A 12 -15.43 -19.74 -1.30
C GLN A 12 -15.46 -18.25 -1.70
N LYS A 13 -14.92 -17.37 -0.86
CA LYS A 13 -14.78 -15.95 -1.20
C LYS A 13 -13.90 -15.72 -2.42
N ILE A 14 -12.75 -16.40 -2.50
CA ILE A 14 -11.85 -16.28 -3.65
C ILE A 14 -12.47 -16.88 -4.91
N LYS A 15 -13.17 -18.02 -4.83
CA LYS A 15 -13.94 -18.58 -5.97
C LYS A 15 -14.93 -17.56 -6.52
N ASN A 16 -15.74 -16.94 -5.66
CA ASN A 16 -16.72 -15.95 -6.06
C ASN A 16 -16.06 -14.70 -6.71
N LEU A 17 -14.92 -14.27 -6.17
CA LEU A 17 -14.15 -13.15 -6.73
C LEU A 17 -13.58 -13.52 -8.10
N THR A 18 -13.03 -14.71 -8.27
CA THR A 18 -12.52 -15.22 -9.55
C THR A 18 -13.63 -15.27 -10.60
N MET A 19 -14.79 -15.82 -10.26
CA MET A 19 -15.97 -15.86 -11.16
C MET A 19 -16.42 -14.43 -11.53
N TYR A 20 -16.39 -13.50 -10.57
CA TYR A 20 -16.71 -12.10 -10.84
C TYR A 20 -15.75 -11.50 -11.88
N HIS A 21 -14.45 -11.70 -11.71
CA HIS A 21 -13.44 -11.18 -12.65
C HIS A 21 -13.53 -11.83 -14.02
N LEU A 22 -13.73 -13.15 -14.11
CA LEU A 22 -14.00 -13.84 -15.38
C LEU A 22 -15.19 -13.25 -16.12
N LYS A 23 -16.26 -12.88 -15.40
CA LYS A 23 -17.47 -12.29 -16.00
C LYS A 23 -17.27 -10.82 -16.42
N LYS A 24 -16.45 -10.05 -15.70
CA LYS A 24 -16.38 -8.59 -15.83
C LYS A 24 -15.13 -8.08 -16.56
N CYS A 25 -14.05 -8.82 -16.56
CA CYS A 25 -12.81 -8.47 -17.24
C CYS A 25 -12.57 -9.39 -18.44
N ARG A 26 -12.83 -8.86 -19.65
CA ARG A 26 -12.68 -9.61 -20.91
C ARG A 26 -11.27 -10.20 -21.03
N ILE A 27 -10.24 -9.40 -20.82
CA ILE A 27 -8.83 -9.84 -20.92
C ILE A 27 -8.55 -10.97 -19.92
N TYR A 28 -9.01 -10.86 -18.68
CA TYR A 28 -8.86 -11.95 -17.70
C TYR A 28 -9.58 -13.22 -18.15
N ASN A 29 -10.76 -13.11 -18.74
CA ASN A 29 -11.50 -14.25 -19.28
C ASN A 29 -10.78 -14.88 -20.47
N ASP A 30 -10.15 -14.07 -21.34
CA ASP A 30 -9.44 -14.55 -22.53
C ASP A 30 -8.22 -15.42 -22.18
N PHE A 31 -7.57 -15.19 -21.01
CA PHE A 31 -6.50 -16.08 -20.51
C PHE A 31 -6.98 -17.52 -20.26
N PHE A 32 -8.26 -17.70 -19.93
CA PHE A 32 -8.85 -19.01 -19.58
C PHE A 32 -9.90 -19.50 -20.58
N LYS A 33 -9.93 -18.90 -21.77
CA LYS A 33 -10.94 -19.18 -22.80
C LYS A 33 -11.02 -20.68 -23.18
N PHE A 34 -9.88 -21.34 -23.16
CA PHE A 34 -9.78 -22.75 -23.51
C PHE A 34 -9.85 -23.70 -22.31
N ASP A 35 -9.80 -23.15 -21.10
CA ASP A 35 -9.86 -23.94 -19.88
C ASP A 35 -11.32 -24.17 -19.49
N LYS A 36 -11.72 -25.43 -19.46
CA LYS A 36 -13.04 -25.82 -18.93
C LYS A 36 -13.06 -25.80 -17.40
N ILE A 37 -13.02 -24.57 -16.83
CA ILE A 37 -12.96 -24.40 -15.37
C ILE A 37 -14.29 -24.83 -14.75
N ASN A 38 -14.25 -25.92 -13.98
CA ASN A 38 -15.40 -26.36 -13.17
C ASN A 38 -15.21 -25.92 -11.71
N PHE A 39 -15.80 -24.79 -11.33
CA PHE A 39 -15.70 -24.23 -9.98
C PHE A 39 -16.24 -25.14 -8.90
N ASN A 40 -17.16 -26.08 -9.20
CA ASN A 40 -17.66 -27.05 -8.21
C ASN A 40 -16.57 -28.07 -7.81
N LYS A 41 -15.64 -28.37 -8.70
CA LYS A 41 -14.51 -29.30 -8.45
C LYS A 41 -13.32 -28.65 -7.77
N ILE A 42 -13.31 -27.32 -7.62
CA ILE A 42 -12.22 -26.59 -6.96
C ILE A 42 -12.42 -26.68 -5.45
N ASN A 43 -11.56 -27.45 -4.77
CA ASN A 43 -11.58 -27.68 -3.34
C ASN A 43 -10.34 -27.15 -2.60
N SER A 44 -9.41 -26.49 -3.31
CA SER A 44 -8.23 -25.85 -2.74
C SER A 44 -7.83 -24.62 -3.54
N LEU A 45 -7.00 -23.74 -2.96
CA LEU A 45 -6.55 -22.49 -3.59
C LEU A 45 -5.66 -22.76 -4.81
N GLU A 46 -4.86 -23.80 -4.78
CA GLU A 46 -3.92 -24.18 -5.83
C GLU A 46 -4.63 -24.58 -7.14
N LYS A 47 -5.90 -24.99 -7.03
CA LYS A 47 -6.73 -25.35 -8.20
C LYS A 47 -7.47 -24.15 -8.80
N LEU A 48 -7.37 -22.98 -8.19
CA LEU A 48 -7.95 -21.76 -8.79
C LEU A 48 -7.15 -21.33 -10.02
N PRO A 49 -7.80 -20.80 -11.05
CA PRO A 49 -7.10 -20.20 -12.17
C PRO A 49 -6.32 -18.96 -11.71
N PHE A 50 -5.08 -18.82 -12.14
CA PHE A 50 -4.24 -17.68 -11.83
C PHE A 50 -3.54 -17.19 -13.10
N ILE A 51 -3.17 -15.92 -13.09
CA ILE A 51 -2.39 -15.27 -14.14
C ILE A 51 -1.06 -14.78 -13.58
N PRO A 52 0.02 -14.74 -14.40
CA PRO A 52 1.30 -14.20 -13.98
C PRO A 52 1.18 -12.72 -13.60
N VAL A 53 1.95 -12.27 -12.61
CA VAL A 53 2.00 -10.83 -12.22
C VAL A 53 2.37 -9.93 -13.40
N ARG A 54 3.15 -10.44 -14.37
CA ARG A 54 3.51 -9.74 -15.61
C ARG A 54 2.29 -9.27 -16.40
N ALA A 55 1.18 -10.01 -16.34
CA ALA A 55 -0.06 -9.63 -17.03
C ALA A 55 -0.58 -8.23 -16.57
N PHE A 56 -0.35 -7.81 -15.32
CA PHE A 56 -0.70 -6.47 -14.84
C PHE A 56 0.19 -5.35 -15.42
N LYS A 57 1.32 -5.69 -16.00
CA LYS A 57 2.20 -4.74 -16.71
C LYS A 57 1.78 -4.58 -18.16
N GLU A 58 1.39 -5.68 -18.80
CA GLU A 58 1.14 -5.77 -20.24
C GLU A 58 -0.31 -5.43 -20.60
N PHE A 59 -1.26 -5.75 -19.72
CA PHE A 59 -2.68 -5.62 -20.00
C PHE A 59 -3.40 -4.69 -19.03
N GLU A 60 -4.48 -4.07 -19.52
CA GLU A 60 -5.42 -3.31 -18.67
C GLU A 60 -6.47 -4.25 -18.05
N LEU A 61 -6.09 -4.92 -16.97
CA LEU A 61 -6.96 -5.85 -16.25
C LEU A 61 -7.97 -5.06 -15.39
N MET A 62 -9.12 -4.74 -15.98
CA MET A 62 -10.20 -3.99 -15.34
C MET A 62 -11.50 -4.80 -15.29
N SER A 63 -12.10 -4.89 -14.10
CA SER A 63 -13.44 -5.47 -13.89
C SER A 63 -14.51 -4.41 -13.64
N VAL A 64 -14.14 -3.15 -13.69
CA VAL A 64 -15.02 -1.97 -13.57
C VAL A 64 -14.97 -1.16 -14.88
N LYS A 65 -16.02 -0.38 -15.15
CA LYS A 65 -16.02 0.51 -16.32
C LYS A 65 -14.96 1.61 -16.13
N LYS A 66 -14.31 2.04 -17.21
CA LYS A 66 -13.27 3.06 -17.19
C LYS A 66 -13.70 4.36 -16.48
N LYS A 67 -14.96 4.75 -16.64
CA LYS A 67 -15.56 5.92 -15.98
C LYS A 67 -15.71 5.77 -14.45
N ASP A 68 -15.73 4.55 -13.95
CA ASP A 68 -15.91 4.22 -12.53
C ASP A 68 -14.55 4.02 -11.82
N VAL A 69 -13.43 4.13 -12.56
CA VAL A 69 -12.08 4.09 -11.99
C VAL A 69 -11.86 5.35 -11.16
N PHE A 70 -11.71 5.15 -9.86
CA PHE A 70 -11.44 6.24 -8.91
C PHE A 70 -9.96 6.52 -8.74
N LYS A 71 -9.12 5.46 -8.80
CA LYS A 71 -7.68 5.55 -8.58
C LYS A 71 -6.93 4.47 -9.35
N VAL A 72 -5.77 4.82 -9.89
CA VAL A 72 -4.83 3.85 -10.48
C VAL A 72 -3.57 3.80 -9.63
N LEU A 73 -3.24 2.60 -9.16
CA LEU A 73 -1.99 2.35 -8.44
C LEU A 73 -0.95 1.79 -9.41
N HIS A 74 0.27 2.31 -9.32
CA HIS A 74 1.40 1.84 -10.10
C HIS A 74 2.41 1.17 -9.20
N SER A 75 2.95 0.01 -9.61
CA SER A 75 4.14 -0.54 -8.97
C SER A 75 5.38 0.31 -9.28
N SER A 76 6.42 0.20 -8.45
CA SER A 76 7.74 0.72 -8.80
C SER A 76 8.24 -0.08 -10.02
N GLY A 77 8.27 0.54 -11.20
CA GLY A 77 8.90 -0.05 -12.38
C GLY A 77 10.41 -0.12 -12.18
N THR A 78 11.05 -1.23 -12.54
CA THR A 78 12.48 -1.26 -12.80
C THR A 78 12.75 -0.50 -14.10
N SER A 79 13.93 0.11 -14.25
CA SER A 79 14.30 1.13 -15.25
C SER A 79 13.96 0.86 -16.71
N ASN A 80 13.59 -0.38 -17.09
CA ASN A 80 13.25 -0.75 -18.47
C ASN A 80 11.90 -1.49 -18.63
N GLN A 81 11.04 -1.52 -17.61
CA GLN A 81 9.75 -2.22 -17.71
C GLN A 81 8.59 -1.30 -17.32
N SER A 82 7.48 -1.40 -18.07
CA SER A 82 6.23 -0.73 -17.70
C SER A 82 5.79 -1.12 -16.28
N PRO A 83 5.37 -0.17 -15.45
CA PRO A 83 4.85 -0.49 -14.12
C PRO A 83 3.54 -1.27 -14.21
N SER A 84 3.28 -2.16 -13.26
CA SER A 84 1.96 -2.78 -13.12
C SER A 84 0.91 -1.71 -12.81
N ARG A 85 -0.28 -1.86 -13.38
CA ARG A 85 -1.40 -0.95 -13.16
C ARG A 85 -2.54 -1.68 -12.46
N ILE A 86 -3.02 -1.13 -11.36
CA ILE A 86 -4.17 -1.66 -10.61
C ILE A 86 -5.24 -0.60 -10.56
N PHE A 87 -6.38 -0.90 -11.13
CA PHE A 87 -7.52 0.02 -11.25
C PHE A 87 -8.49 -0.20 -10.09
N LEU A 88 -8.69 0.82 -9.28
CA LEU A 88 -9.58 0.78 -8.13
C LEU A 88 -10.81 1.65 -8.36
N ASP A 89 -11.98 1.13 -8.09
CA ASP A 89 -13.19 1.93 -7.92
C ASP A 89 -13.21 2.57 -6.51
N LYS A 90 -14.17 3.46 -6.30
CA LYS A 90 -14.35 4.17 -5.02
C LYS A 90 -14.63 3.20 -3.86
N LYS A 91 -15.38 2.12 -4.11
CA LYS A 91 -15.73 1.12 -3.09
C LYS A 91 -14.49 0.36 -2.62
N ASN A 92 -13.70 -0.20 -3.56
CA ASN A 92 -12.48 -0.94 -3.23
C ASN A 92 -11.42 -0.04 -2.59
N SER A 93 -11.28 1.20 -3.05
CA SER A 93 -10.36 2.17 -2.43
C SER A 93 -10.75 2.44 -0.96
N LYS A 94 -12.05 2.61 -0.66
CA LYS A 94 -12.54 2.77 0.71
C LYS A 94 -12.32 1.51 1.56
N GLU A 95 -12.59 0.33 0.99
CA GLU A 95 -12.42 -0.93 1.70
C GLU A 95 -10.95 -1.21 2.06
N GLN A 96 -10.01 -0.88 1.19
CA GLN A 96 -8.57 -0.95 1.52
C GLN A 96 -8.23 -0.10 2.75
N ILE A 97 -8.74 1.12 2.83
CA ILE A 97 -8.55 2.01 3.99
C ILE A 97 -9.17 1.41 5.25
N ASN A 98 -10.38 0.85 5.16
CA ASN A 98 -11.07 0.23 6.28
C ASN A 98 -10.28 -0.97 6.83
N VAL A 99 -9.78 -1.84 5.94
CA VAL A 99 -8.97 -3.00 6.31
C VAL A 99 -7.67 -2.55 6.96
N LEU A 100 -6.98 -1.58 6.37
CA LEU A 100 -5.74 -1.02 6.92
C LEU A 100 -5.99 -0.42 8.32
N SER A 101 -7.09 0.30 8.50
CA SER A 101 -7.47 0.87 9.80
C SER A 101 -7.72 -0.21 10.87
N LYS A 102 -8.35 -1.33 10.50
CA LYS A 102 -8.53 -2.47 11.41
C LYS A 102 -7.21 -3.10 11.80
N ILE A 103 -6.30 -3.28 10.83
CA ILE A 103 -4.96 -3.81 11.09
C ILE A 103 -4.20 -2.87 12.04
N PHE A 104 -4.18 -1.57 11.73
CA PHE A 104 -3.50 -0.58 12.56
C PHE A 104 -3.97 -0.60 14.01
N LYS A 105 -5.29 -0.65 14.24
CA LYS A 105 -5.88 -0.71 15.59
C LYS A 105 -5.45 -1.95 16.39
N ASN A 106 -5.05 -3.03 15.74
CA ASN A 106 -4.57 -4.23 16.44
C ASN A 106 -3.13 -4.07 16.96
N PHE A 107 -2.35 -3.16 16.38
CA PHE A 107 -0.96 -2.92 16.76
C PHE A 107 -0.78 -1.67 17.63
N PHE A 108 -1.64 -0.67 17.46
CA PHE A 108 -1.49 0.62 18.10
C PHE A 108 -2.68 0.96 19.00
N LYS A 109 -2.36 1.41 20.20
CA LYS A 109 -3.36 1.84 21.22
C LYS A 109 -4.14 3.09 20.76
N TYR A 110 -3.51 3.94 19.94
CA TYR A 110 -4.06 5.22 19.51
C TYR A 110 -4.57 5.14 18.07
N SER A 111 -5.61 5.91 17.77
CA SER A 111 -6.14 6.02 16.40
C SER A 111 -5.25 6.86 15.49
N ARG A 112 -4.55 7.85 16.03
CA ARG A 112 -3.63 8.74 15.32
C ARG A 112 -2.46 9.13 16.20
N LEU A 113 -1.25 9.15 15.63
CA LEU A 113 0.00 9.52 16.29
C LEU A 113 0.69 10.66 15.54
N PRO A 114 1.52 11.50 16.20
CA PRO A 114 2.44 12.37 15.50
C PRO A 114 3.27 11.55 14.52
N MET A 115 3.33 11.95 13.24
CA MET A 115 3.89 11.10 12.20
C MET A 115 5.10 11.73 11.55
N LEU A 116 6.24 11.05 11.65
CA LEU A 116 7.46 11.35 10.92
C LEU A 116 7.55 10.48 9.66
N VAL A 117 7.54 11.11 8.50
CA VAL A 117 7.68 10.42 7.22
C VAL A 117 9.13 10.51 6.77
N ILE A 118 9.81 9.36 6.66
CA ILE A 118 11.17 9.29 6.12
C ILE A 118 11.10 9.34 4.59
N ASP A 119 10.75 10.50 4.09
CA ASP A 119 10.63 10.83 2.67
C ASP A 119 10.60 12.35 2.50
N SER A 120 10.58 12.81 1.25
CA SER A 120 10.37 14.20 0.90
C SER A 120 8.90 14.51 0.60
N ASN A 121 8.49 15.76 0.81
CA ASN A 121 7.12 16.20 0.56
C ASN A 121 6.87 16.47 -0.94
N ILE A 122 6.72 15.43 -1.74
CA ILE A 122 6.48 15.53 -3.19
C ILE A 122 4.97 15.69 -3.52
N TYR A 123 4.09 15.70 -2.51
CA TYR A 123 2.63 15.73 -2.70
C TYR A 123 2.10 16.93 -3.48
N LYS A 124 2.85 18.02 -3.54
CA LYS A 124 2.39 19.28 -4.11
C LYS A 124 2.38 19.33 -5.64
N LYS A 125 2.99 18.36 -6.34
CA LYS A 125 3.34 18.53 -7.76
C LYS A 125 2.71 17.54 -8.75
N LYS A 126 1.82 16.59 -8.38
CA LYS A 126 1.35 15.57 -9.33
C LYS A 126 -0.15 15.29 -9.28
N ASP A 127 -0.68 14.89 -10.44
CA ASP A 127 -2.07 14.51 -10.65
C ASP A 127 -2.58 13.51 -9.60
N LYS A 128 -3.73 13.83 -9.01
CA LYS A 128 -4.34 13.02 -7.93
C LYS A 128 -4.79 11.63 -8.36
N ILE A 129 -4.88 11.38 -9.68
CA ILE A 129 -5.42 10.12 -10.24
C ILE A 129 -4.33 9.05 -10.35
N THR A 130 -3.10 9.44 -10.68
CA THR A 130 -1.98 8.49 -10.90
C THR A 130 -0.91 8.72 -9.85
N LEU A 131 -0.79 7.79 -8.89
CA LEU A 131 0.16 7.90 -7.79
C LEU A 131 1.23 6.80 -7.89
N PRO A 132 2.53 7.16 -7.88
CA PRO A 132 3.59 6.19 -7.65
C PRO A 132 3.36 5.42 -6.35
N ALA A 133 3.76 4.14 -6.30
CA ALA A 133 3.54 3.27 -5.14
C ALA A 133 4.02 3.89 -3.82
N ARG A 134 5.16 4.59 -3.85
CA ARG A 134 5.73 5.32 -2.71
C ARG A 134 4.77 6.37 -2.16
N ILE A 135 4.25 7.22 -3.02
CA ILE A 135 3.32 8.27 -2.64
C ILE A 135 1.98 7.68 -2.19
N ALA A 136 1.51 6.63 -2.89
CA ALA A 136 0.28 5.93 -2.52
C ALA A 136 0.37 5.30 -1.12
N ALA A 137 1.54 4.74 -0.75
CA ALA A 137 1.78 4.19 0.58
C ALA A 137 1.73 5.28 1.66
N ILE A 138 2.46 6.40 1.46
CA ILE A 138 2.44 7.53 2.40
C ILE A 138 1.01 8.07 2.54
N ALA A 139 0.28 8.28 1.42
CA ALA A 139 -1.10 8.73 1.45
C ALA A 139 -2.04 7.75 2.18
N GLY A 140 -1.83 6.44 2.01
CA GLY A 140 -2.59 5.41 2.71
C GLY A 140 -2.37 5.43 4.22
N PHE A 141 -1.13 5.64 4.66
CA PHE A 141 -0.79 5.71 6.09
C PHE A 141 -1.04 7.07 6.73
N SER A 142 -1.18 8.14 5.96
CA SER A 142 -1.44 9.50 6.49
C SER A 142 -2.70 9.59 7.35
N ILE A 143 -3.67 8.68 7.16
CA ILE A 143 -4.89 8.62 7.99
C ILE A 143 -4.60 8.32 9.46
N PHE A 144 -3.45 7.70 9.77
CA PHE A 144 -2.98 7.39 11.12
C PHE A 144 -2.06 8.46 11.70
N GLY A 145 -1.63 9.40 10.84
CA GLY A 145 -0.77 10.52 11.23
C GLY A 145 -1.57 11.72 11.71
N LYS A 146 -1.08 12.38 12.74
CA LYS A 146 -1.38 13.78 13.05
C LYS A 146 -0.08 14.57 12.94
N ASP A 147 -0.14 15.84 12.55
CA ASP A 147 1.03 16.71 12.42
C ASP A 147 2.17 16.06 11.61
N MET A 148 1.82 15.58 10.43
CA MET A 148 2.73 14.84 9.57
C MET A 148 3.92 15.70 9.14
N THR A 149 5.13 15.27 9.49
CA THR A 149 6.39 15.95 9.21
C THR A 149 7.24 15.08 8.28
N PHE A 150 7.82 15.68 7.24
CA PHE A 150 8.74 15.01 6.32
C PHE A 150 10.18 15.22 6.75
N ALA A 151 10.94 14.11 6.84
CA ALA A 151 12.32 14.10 7.30
C ALA A 151 13.33 14.54 6.24
N LEU A 152 12.93 14.52 4.96
CA LEU A 152 13.82 14.79 3.84
C LEU A 152 13.37 16.04 3.05
N ASN A 153 14.34 16.72 2.47
CA ASN A 153 14.16 17.78 1.48
C ASN A 153 13.75 17.18 0.11
N GLU A 154 13.41 18.03 -0.87
CA GLU A 154 13.04 17.58 -2.22
C GLU A 154 14.17 16.82 -2.94
N ASP A 155 15.42 17.16 -2.65
CA ASP A 155 16.63 16.49 -3.15
C ASP A 155 17.02 15.22 -2.38
N MET A 156 16.15 14.76 -1.47
CA MET A 156 16.36 13.59 -0.61
C MET A 156 17.50 13.74 0.42
N THR A 157 18.00 14.94 0.66
CA THR A 157 18.88 15.23 1.80
C THR A 157 18.07 15.34 3.10
N ILE A 158 18.74 15.20 4.25
CA ILE A 158 18.07 15.26 5.56
C ILE A 158 17.65 16.71 5.86
N ASN A 159 16.41 16.89 6.30
CA ASN A 159 15.90 18.15 6.78
C ASN A 159 16.05 18.25 8.30
N GLU A 160 17.24 18.69 8.76
CA GLU A 160 17.58 18.78 10.19
C GLU A 160 16.62 19.70 10.97
N LYS A 161 16.11 20.77 10.36
CA LYS A 161 15.16 21.69 10.98
C LYS A 161 13.85 20.98 11.30
N ASN A 162 13.29 20.25 10.32
CA ASN A 162 12.06 19.48 10.51
C ASN A 162 12.24 18.41 11.58
N LEU A 163 13.34 17.68 11.53
CA LEU A 163 13.64 16.63 12.51
C LEU A 163 13.76 17.20 13.93
N SER A 164 14.57 18.25 14.11
CA SER A 164 14.76 18.88 15.42
C SER A 164 13.45 19.42 15.98
N SER A 165 12.65 20.10 15.16
CA SER A 165 11.33 20.62 15.57
C SER A 165 10.36 19.51 15.94
N PHE A 166 10.29 18.43 15.14
CA PHE A 166 9.41 17.29 15.38
C PHE A 166 9.76 16.60 16.71
N PHE A 167 11.01 16.25 16.91
CA PHE A 167 11.44 15.55 18.09
C PHE A 167 11.39 16.42 19.38
N THR A 168 11.65 17.71 19.26
CA THR A 168 11.44 18.62 20.40
C THR A 168 9.98 18.68 20.81
N LYS A 169 9.08 18.80 19.83
CA LYS A 169 7.63 18.90 20.07
C LYS A 169 7.04 17.62 20.67
N TYR A 170 7.54 16.43 20.26
CA TYR A 170 6.96 15.14 20.61
C TYR A 170 7.85 14.27 21.51
N ARG A 171 8.78 14.89 22.25
CA ARG A 171 9.82 14.24 23.05
C ARG A 171 9.33 13.14 24.00
N ASN A 172 8.12 13.29 24.56
CA ASN A 172 7.55 12.40 25.58
C ASN A 172 6.25 11.73 25.10
N GLN A 173 6.06 11.59 23.80
CA GLN A 173 4.86 10.98 23.22
C GLN A 173 5.25 9.82 22.32
N ASP A 174 4.32 8.86 22.19
CA ASP A 174 4.42 7.85 21.13
C ASP A 174 4.32 8.53 19.77
N ILE A 175 5.20 8.15 18.87
CA ILE A 175 5.28 8.67 17.50
C ILE A 175 5.17 7.53 16.50
N LEU A 176 4.67 7.85 15.31
CA LEU A 176 4.65 6.94 14.18
C LEU A 176 5.76 7.34 13.20
N ILE A 177 6.74 6.48 12.99
CA ILE A 177 7.75 6.65 11.94
C ILE A 177 7.36 5.79 10.75
N PHE A 178 7.24 6.40 9.57
CA PHE A 178 6.84 5.71 8.35
C PHE A 178 7.76 6.04 7.18
N GLY A 179 8.10 5.02 6.39
CA GLY A 179 8.86 5.17 5.15
C GLY A 179 9.02 3.85 4.42
N LEU A 180 9.52 3.87 3.19
CA LEU A 180 9.89 2.67 2.48
C LEU A 180 11.22 2.11 3.02
N THR A 181 11.30 0.80 3.15
CA THR A 181 12.46 0.10 3.74
C THR A 181 13.79 0.53 3.13
N SER A 182 13.86 0.69 1.80
CA SER A 182 15.09 1.14 1.12
C SER A 182 15.51 2.55 1.53
N ILE A 183 14.56 3.48 1.64
CA ILE A 183 14.84 4.87 2.03
C ILE A 183 15.19 4.94 3.52
N ILE A 184 14.46 4.20 4.37
CA ILE A 184 14.78 4.12 5.79
C ILE A 184 16.19 3.58 5.97
N TRP A 185 16.53 2.47 5.31
CA TRP A 185 17.86 1.86 5.41
C TRP A 185 18.96 2.81 4.99
N GLU A 186 18.80 3.48 3.84
CA GLU A 186 19.79 4.41 3.29
C GLU A 186 19.98 5.65 4.18
N LYS A 187 18.88 6.20 4.71
CA LYS A 187 18.90 7.48 5.44
C LYS A 187 18.91 7.32 6.96
N PHE A 188 18.49 6.14 7.49
CA PHE A 188 18.31 5.95 8.93
C PHE A 188 19.62 6.07 9.73
N ILE A 189 20.75 5.59 9.21
CA ILE A 189 22.04 5.71 9.91
C ILE A 189 22.38 7.17 10.12
N SER A 190 22.21 8.01 9.11
CA SER A 190 22.47 9.45 9.19
C SER A 190 21.50 10.15 10.14
N ILE A 191 20.21 9.78 10.07
CA ILE A 191 19.18 10.29 10.98
C ILE A 191 19.45 9.84 12.42
N ASN A 192 19.83 8.57 12.63
CA ASN A 192 20.11 8.02 13.96
C ASN A 192 21.30 8.71 14.62
N ASN A 193 22.34 9.06 13.87
CA ASN A 193 23.46 9.84 14.40
C ASN A 193 23.05 11.24 14.86
N LEU A 194 22.11 11.88 14.18
CA LEU A 194 21.53 13.16 14.59
C LEU A 194 20.61 13.00 15.80
N ILE A 195 19.82 11.93 15.82
CA ILE A 195 18.89 11.60 16.91
C ILE A 195 19.65 11.26 18.20
N ASN A 196 20.66 10.38 18.14
CA ASN A 196 21.42 9.95 19.31
C ASN A 196 22.20 11.08 19.97
N LYS A 197 22.59 12.11 19.22
CA LYS A 197 23.21 13.33 19.79
C LYS A 197 22.21 14.23 20.53
N LYS A 198 20.91 14.12 20.28
CA LYS A 198 19.88 15.06 20.77
C LYS A 198 18.64 14.41 21.43
N LEU A 199 18.43 13.09 21.31
CA LEU A 199 17.15 12.46 21.62
C LEU A 199 17.31 11.05 22.20
N ASN A 200 16.68 10.86 23.33
CA ASN A 200 16.48 9.54 23.95
C ASN A 200 15.12 8.99 23.43
N LEU A 201 15.14 8.18 22.38
CA LEU A 201 13.97 7.52 21.83
C LEU A 201 13.57 6.32 22.70
N LYS A 202 13.09 6.55 23.91
CA LYS A 202 12.58 5.47 24.75
C LYS A 202 11.25 4.88 24.30
N ASN A 203 10.51 5.57 23.40
CA ASN A 203 9.14 5.22 23.01
C ASN A 203 8.92 5.35 21.48
N ALA A 204 9.89 5.02 20.64
CA ALA A 204 9.76 4.98 19.19
C ALA A 204 9.61 3.54 18.68
#